data_0f40dcdf548da2a1bb98f14b957d7002
#
_entry.id   0f40dcdf548da2a1bb98f14b957d7002
#
_cell.length_a   1.000
_cell.length_b   1.000
_cell.length_c   1.000
_cell.angle_alpha   90.00
_cell.angle_beta   90.00
_cell.angle_gamma   90.00
#
_symmetry.space_group_name_H-M   'P 1'
#
loop_
_entity.id
_entity.type
_entity.pdbx_description
1 polymer ?
#
loop_
_entity_poly.entity_id
_entity_poly.type
_entity_poly.pdbx_seq_one_letter_code
_entity_poly.pdbx_strand_id
1 'polypeptide(L)'
;DLRINHIQFVGSHNSYKQSMSGGYRALLGLIDEDVAKALDYQHPPLRDQLDAGLRKLELDVFYQTDPTEFPVGHIQVIDMNSHCVALQQCLDTLAQWSDANPQHEPIWVSFNAKDQKIAWLPDPTPFDDSAFEALDRVVERVLGERLIRPRDVRVAGSVTPVWPILEQARGKFLLILDEGGLKRDLYAGDWQSRPMFVNVGPEHPGSAV
;
A
#
# COMPACT_ATOMS: atom_id res chain seq x y z
N ASP A 1 13.01 -7.30 -25.03
CA ASP A 1 13.34 -6.72 -23.74
C ASP A 1 12.29 -7.13 -22.70
N LEU A 2 12.72 -7.51 -21.50
CA LEU A 2 11.82 -7.93 -20.43
C LEU A 2 11.10 -6.71 -19.84
N ARG A 3 9.76 -6.73 -19.83
CA ARG A 3 8.93 -5.69 -19.22
C ARG A 3 8.54 -6.07 -17.79
N ILE A 4 8.24 -5.09 -16.95
CA ILE A 4 7.93 -5.34 -15.54
C ILE A 4 6.66 -6.17 -15.33
N ASN A 5 5.70 -6.11 -16.25
CA ASN A 5 4.50 -6.97 -16.23
C ASN A 5 4.75 -8.43 -16.68
N HIS A 6 5.97 -8.77 -17.09
CA HIS A 6 6.39 -10.14 -17.43
C HIS A 6 7.08 -10.84 -16.25
N ILE A 7 7.17 -10.20 -15.09
CA ILE A 7 7.92 -10.68 -13.93
C ILE A 7 6.95 -10.98 -12.79
N GLN A 8 7.22 -12.04 -12.06
CA GLN A 8 6.53 -12.36 -10.81
C GLN A 8 7.47 -12.09 -9.64
N PHE A 9 6.97 -11.43 -8.61
CA PHE A 9 7.72 -11.13 -7.41
C PHE A 9 7.12 -11.83 -6.20
N VAL A 10 7.98 -12.23 -5.27
CA VAL A 10 7.56 -12.66 -3.95
C VAL A 10 7.24 -11.42 -3.10
N GLY A 11 6.19 -11.51 -2.32
CA GLY A 11 5.76 -10.44 -1.43
C GLY A 11 5.20 -10.95 -0.12
N SER A 12 4.87 -10.01 0.76
CA SER A 12 4.19 -10.26 2.02
C SER A 12 2.84 -9.53 2.07
N HIS A 13 1.93 -10.10 2.83
CA HIS A 13 0.63 -9.51 3.19
C HIS A 13 0.78 -8.84 4.56
N ASN A 14 0.21 -7.65 4.76
CA ASN A 14 0.39 -6.85 5.97
C ASN A 14 1.88 -6.70 6.37
N SER A 15 2.70 -6.24 5.44
CA SER A 15 4.17 -6.27 5.53
C SER A 15 4.74 -5.53 6.75
N TYR A 16 4.01 -4.54 7.25
CA TYR A 16 4.33 -3.72 8.41
C TYR A 16 4.12 -4.43 9.76
N LYS A 17 3.37 -5.54 9.77
CA LYS A 17 2.74 -6.09 10.96
C LYS A 17 3.73 -6.69 11.96
N GLN A 18 3.55 -6.31 13.21
CA GLN A 18 4.10 -6.99 14.39
C GLN A 18 3.01 -7.80 15.10
N SER A 19 3.41 -8.75 15.94
CA SER A 19 2.47 -9.53 16.76
C SER A 19 1.56 -8.62 17.57
N MET A 20 0.31 -9.03 17.71
CA MET A 20 -0.67 -8.38 18.54
C MET A 20 -0.20 -8.35 20.02
N SER A 21 -0.60 -7.33 20.79
CA SER A 21 -0.32 -7.33 22.21
C SER A 21 -1.00 -8.52 22.92
N GLY A 22 -0.31 -9.12 23.90
CA GLY A 22 -0.84 -10.30 24.60
C GLY A 22 -2.20 -10.07 25.26
N GLY A 23 -2.52 -8.85 25.70
CA GLY A 23 -3.81 -8.49 26.26
C GLY A 23 -4.94 -8.54 25.22
N TYR A 24 -4.75 -7.94 24.06
CA TYR A 24 -5.73 -8.00 22.96
C TYR A 24 -5.84 -9.40 22.36
N ARG A 25 -4.71 -10.11 22.23
CA ARG A 25 -4.70 -11.51 21.80
C ARG A 25 -5.57 -12.39 22.73
N ALA A 26 -5.39 -12.25 24.06
CA ALA A 26 -6.17 -13.00 25.04
C ALA A 26 -7.66 -12.62 25.01
N LEU A 27 -7.98 -11.34 24.92
CA LEU A 27 -9.37 -10.86 24.81
C LEU A 27 -10.05 -11.41 23.57
N LEU A 28 -9.39 -11.33 22.43
CA LEU A 28 -9.92 -11.83 21.16
C LEU A 28 -10.10 -13.36 21.20
N GLY A 29 -9.17 -14.09 21.85
CA GLY A 29 -9.27 -15.53 22.04
C GLY A 29 -10.45 -15.98 22.92
N LEU A 30 -10.93 -15.13 23.82
CA LEU A 30 -12.17 -15.39 24.57
C LEU A 30 -13.44 -15.25 23.73
N ILE A 31 -13.38 -14.46 22.66
CA ILE A 31 -14.48 -14.23 21.72
C ILE A 31 -14.44 -15.27 20.60
N ASP A 32 -13.27 -15.40 19.95
CA ASP A 32 -13.03 -16.31 18.86
C ASP A 32 -11.53 -16.68 18.79
N GLU A 33 -11.21 -17.89 19.22
CA GLU A 33 -9.81 -18.36 19.28
C GLU A 33 -9.20 -18.57 17.87
N ASP A 34 -10.00 -18.92 16.89
CA ASP A 34 -9.51 -19.14 15.52
C ASP A 34 -9.16 -17.80 14.84
N VAL A 35 -9.98 -16.77 15.05
CA VAL A 35 -9.67 -15.40 14.64
C VAL A 35 -8.42 -14.89 15.36
N ALA A 36 -8.33 -15.11 16.68
CA ALA A 36 -7.16 -14.70 17.45
C ALA A 36 -5.86 -15.33 16.95
N LYS A 37 -5.89 -16.62 16.59
CA LYS A 37 -4.73 -17.33 15.99
C LYS A 37 -4.41 -16.82 14.60
N ALA A 38 -5.42 -16.59 13.77
CA ALA A 38 -5.24 -16.11 12.40
C ALA A 38 -4.60 -14.73 12.35
N LEU A 39 -4.84 -13.88 13.37
CA LEU A 39 -4.29 -12.55 13.48
C LEU A 39 -2.93 -12.49 14.22
N ASP A 40 -2.54 -13.56 14.91
CA ASP A 40 -1.31 -13.59 15.71
C ASP A 40 -0.10 -14.02 14.88
N TYR A 41 0.31 -13.14 13.97
CA TYR A 41 1.53 -13.30 13.18
C TYR A 41 2.28 -11.97 13.05
N GLN A 42 3.53 -12.07 12.62
CA GLN A 42 4.40 -10.91 12.38
C GLN A 42 5.32 -11.13 11.19
N HIS A 43 5.82 -10.03 10.65
CA HIS A 43 6.87 -10.00 9.65
C HIS A 43 8.15 -9.38 10.20
N PRO A 44 9.31 -9.64 9.60
CA PRO A 44 10.49 -8.82 9.84
C PRO A 44 10.25 -7.35 9.43
N PRO A 45 11.08 -6.40 9.90
CA PRO A 45 11.04 -5.02 9.43
C PRO A 45 11.07 -4.93 7.89
N LEU A 46 10.45 -3.89 7.31
CA LEU A 46 10.36 -3.70 5.85
C LEU A 46 11.73 -3.79 5.17
N ARG A 47 12.76 -3.20 5.79
CA ARG A 47 14.13 -3.26 5.30
C ARG A 47 14.63 -4.69 5.15
N ASP A 48 14.43 -5.51 6.16
CA ASP A 48 14.91 -6.90 6.18
C ASP A 48 14.18 -7.74 5.14
N GLN A 49 12.89 -7.45 4.90
CA GLN A 49 12.12 -8.09 3.82
C GLN A 49 12.68 -7.74 2.44
N LEU A 50 13.04 -6.47 2.20
CA LEU A 50 13.67 -6.03 0.95
C LEU A 50 15.06 -6.64 0.77
N ASP A 51 15.87 -6.72 1.86
CA ASP A 51 17.19 -7.38 1.86
C ASP A 51 17.06 -8.88 1.57
N ALA A 52 15.97 -9.52 2.02
CA ALA A 52 15.64 -10.91 1.69
C ALA A 52 15.12 -11.12 0.26
N GLY A 53 14.97 -10.06 -0.53
CA GLY A 53 14.56 -10.12 -1.93
C GLY A 53 13.05 -9.97 -2.19
N LEU A 54 12.23 -9.64 -1.18
CA LEU A 54 10.82 -9.33 -1.42
C LEU A 54 10.71 -8.04 -2.23
N ARG A 55 9.80 -8.01 -3.20
CA ARG A 55 9.55 -6.84 -4.07
C ARG A 55 8.07 -6.46 -4.14
N LYS A 56 7.19 -7.15 -3.43
CA LYS A 56 5.80 -6.72 -3.20
C LYS A 56 5.56 -6.60 -1.70
N LEU A 57 5.09 -5.45 -1.28
CA LEU A 57 4.74 -5.14 0.10
C LEU A 57 3.29 -4.66 0.16
N GLU A 58 2.71 -4.68 1.37
CA GLU A 58 1.36 -4.20 1.61
C GLU A 58 1.30 -3.38 2.89
N LEU A 59 0.63 -2.23 2.79
CA LEU A 59 0.43 -1.29 3.89
C LEU A 59 -1.06 -0.98 4.06
N ASP A 60 -1.60 -1.27 5.23
CA ASP A 60 -2.93 -0.83 5.63
C ASP A 60 -2.82 0.53 6.31
N VAL A 61 -3.56 1.51 5.83
CA VAL A 61 -3.50 2.88 6.32
C VAL A 61 -4.86 3.35 6.81
N PHE A 62 -4.88 3.99 7.97
CA PHE A 62 -6.01 4.74 8.48
C PHE A 62 -5.81 6.23 8.18
N TYR A 63 -6.90 6.99 8.08
CA TYR A 63 -6.82 8.43 7.92
C TYR A 63 -7.10 9.14 9.23
N GLN A 64 -6.30 10.13 9.57
CA GLN A 64 -6.47 11.01 10.72
C GLN A 64 -6.37 12.46 10.24
N THR A 65 -7.31 13.31 10.67
CA THR A 65 -7.43 14.68 10.17
C THR A 65 -6.64 15.72 10.95
N ASP A 66 -6.44 15.51 12.25
CA ASP A 66 -5.74 16.47 13.12
C ASP A 66 -4.85 15.74 14.16
N PRO A 67 -3.53 15.75 14.00
CA PRO A 67 -2.83 16.20 12.77
C PRO A 67 -3.16 15.29 11.57
N THR A 68 -3.00 15.79 10.33
CA THR A 68 -3.18 14.96 9.14
C THR A 68 -2.09 13.90 9.07
N GLU A 69 -2.45 12.68 9.38
CA GLU A 69 -1.55 11.52 9.43
C GLU A 69 -2.23 10.27 8.87
N PHE A 70 -1.41 9.28 8.57
CA PHE A 70 -1.86 7.96 8.15
C PHE A 70 -1.25 6.90 9.06
N PRO A 71 -1.89 6.59 10.22
CA PRO A 71 -1.50 5.46 11.05
C PRO A 71 -1.52 4.16 10.25
N VAL A 72 -0.51 3.30 10.46
CA VAL A 72 -0.37 2.01 9.79
C VAL A 72 -0.69 0.89 10.75
N GLY A 73 -1.70 0.08 10.43
CA GLY A 73 -2.17 -1.02 11.27
C GLY A 73 -3.31 -1.78 10.63
N HIS A 74 -3.64 -2.94 11.18
CA HIS A 74 -4.60 -3.85 10.55
C HIS A 74 -6.05 -3.63 11.05
N ILE A 75 -6.25 -3.60 12.37
CA ILE A 75 -7.56 -3.37 13.00
C ILE A 75 -7.40 -2.26 14.04
N GLN A 76 -8.23 -1.21 13.92
CA GLN A 76 -8.18 -0.08 14.84
C GLN A 76 -8.23 -0.54 16.30
N VAL A 77 -7.40 0.05 17.15
CA VAL A 77 -7.24 -0.23 18.58
C VAL A 77 -6.64 -1.60 18.89
N ILE A 78 -7.11 -2.67 18.25
CA ILE A 78 -6.81 -4.06 18.63
C ILE A 78 -5.49 -4.54 18.03
N ASP A 79 -5.24 -4.26 16.75
CA ASP A 79 -4.13 -4.81 15.98
C ASP A 79 -3.42 -3.70 15.19
N MET A 80 -2.84 -2.76 15.96
CA MET A 80 -2.12 -1.59 15.42
C MET A 80 -0.60 -1.70 15.57
N ASN A 81 -0.07 -2.85 16.03
CA ASN A 81 1.37 -3.01 16.18
C ASN A 81 2.04 -3.09 14.81
N SER A 82 2.96 -2.18 14.57
CA SER A 82 3.59 -1.98 13.28
C SER A 82 5.08 -1.64 13.44
N HIS A 83 5.91 -2.06 12.50
CA HIS A 83 7.32 -1.65 12.40
C HIS A 83 7.47 -0.17 12.01
N CYS A 84 6.42 0.42 11.43
CA CYS A 84 6.34 1.84 11.13
C CYS A 84 4.92 2.31 11.45
N VAL A 85 4.75 3.03 12.56
CA VAL A 85 3.43 3.40 13.10
C VAL A 85 2.68 4.44 12.26
N ALA A 86 3.39 5.16 11.39
CA ALA A 86 2.83 6.12 10.45
C ALA A 86 3.37 5.87 9.04
N LEU A 87 2.53 6.12 8.03
CA LEU A 87 2.89 5.93 6.62
C LEU A 87 4.17 6.65 6.22
N GLN A 88 4.39 7.87 6.71
CA GLN A 88 5.63 8.62 6.45
C GLN A 88 6.86 7.79 6.81
N GLN A 89 6.87 7.13 7.98
CA GLN A 89 8.00 6.31 8.44
C GLN A 89 8.20 5.07 7.56
N CYS A 90 7.11 4.44 7.12
CA CYS A 90 7.19 3.31 6.20
C CYS A 90 7.83 3.74 4.87
N LEU A 91 7.33 4.81 4.27
CA LEU A 91 7.84 5.32 3.00
C LEU A 91 9.28 5.83 3.10
N ASP A 92 9.64 6.49 4.20
CA ASP A 92 11.03 6.91 4.46
C ASP A 92 11.98 5.71 4.53
N THR A 93 11.54 4.62 5.17
CA THR A 93 12.31 3.36 5.22
C THR A 93 12.54 2.79 3.82
N LEU A 94 11.49 2.76 2.99
CA LEU A 94 11.56 2.28 1.61
C LEU A 94 12.47 3.17 0.75
N ALA A 95 12.33 4.50 0.87
CA ALA A 95 13.15 5.46 0.14
C ALA A 95 14.64 5.34 0.50
N GLN A 96 14.96 5.26 1.80
CA GLN A 96 16.35 5.09 2.28
C GLN A 96 16.97 3.77 1.82
N TRP A 97 16.17 2.69 1.82
CA TRP A 97 16.64 1.41 1.29
C TRP A 97 16.91 1.48 -0.21
N SER A 98 16.02 2.11 -0.97
CA SER A 98 16.16 2.35 -2.41
C SER A 98 17.42 3.18 -2.73
N ASP A 99 17.69 4.23 -1.96
CA ASP A 99 18.92 5.05 -2.13
C ASP A 99 20.20 4.23 -1.92
N ALA A 100 20.16 3.30 -0.97
CA ALA A 100 21.28 2.39 -0.73
C ALA A 100 21.42 1.28 -1.79
N ASN A 101 20.35 1.00 -2.54
CA ASN A 101 20.26 -0.08 -3.53
C ASN A 101 19.75 0.43 -4.89
N PRO A 102 20.35 1.43 -5.55
CA PRO A 102 19.74 2.17 -6.66
C PRO A 102 19.44 1.33 -7.90
N GLN A 103 19.94 0.10 -7.98
CA GLN A 103 19.70 -0.83 -9.10
C GLN A 103 18.68 -1.94 -8.75
N HIS A 104 17.94 -1.79 -7.66
CA HIS A 104 16.93 -2.78 -7.27
C HIS A 104 15.82 -2.92 -8.34
N GLU A 105 15.20 -4.10 -8.42
CA GLU A 105 13.98 -4.30 -9.19
C GLU A 105 12.85 -3.44 -8.65
N PRO A 106 11.84 -3.07 -9.47
CA PRO A 106 10.71 -2.28 -9.00
C PRO A 106 10.06 -2.88 -7.76
N ILE A 107 9.78 -2.03 -6.78
CA ILE A 107 9.05 -2.41 -5.56
C ILE A 107 7.58 -2.06 -5.76
N TRP A 108 6.72 -3.06 -5.58
CA TRP A 108 5.27 -2.93 -5.64
C TRP A 108 4.72 -2.77 -4.22
N VAL A 109 3.94 -1.74 -3.99
CA VAL A 109 3.31 -1.52 -2.68
C VAL A 109 1.81 -1.39 -2.86
N SER A 110 1.05 -2.33 -2.31
CA SER A 110 -0.41 -2.21 -2.24
C SER A 110 -0.81 -1.49 -0.95
N PHE A 111 -1.83 -0.66 -1.08
CA PHE A 111 -2.44 0.09 0.02
C PHE A 111 -3.89 -0.34 0.21
N ASN A 112 -4.27 -0.64 1.44
CA ASN A 112 -5.67 -0.76 1.84
C ASN A 112 -6.04 0.47 2.68
N ALA A 113 -7.07 1.19 2.25
CA ALA A 113 -7.60 2.37 2.94
C ALA A 113 -8.62 1.93 3.99
N LYS A 114 -8.18 1.84 5.25
CA LYS A 114 -8.93 1.25 6.36
C LYS A 114 -9.95 2.24 6.93
N ASP A 115 -11.22 2.09 6.57
CA ASP A 115 -12.33 2.85 7.14
C ASP A 115 -13.55 1.99 7.48
N GLN A 116 -13.37 0.66 7.49
CA GLN A 116 -14.44 -0.25 7.84
C GLN A 116 -14.84 -0.10 9.31
N LYS A 117 -16.12 0.13 9.56
CA LYS A 117 -16.68 0.14 10.91
C LYS A 117 -16.75 -1.28 11.48
N ILE A 118 -16.27 -1.42 12.68
CA ILE A 118 -16.32 -2.67 13.44
C ILE A 118 -17.14 -2.41 14.70
N ALA A 119 -18.15 -3.24 14.94
CA ALA A 119 -18.96 -3.12 16.16
C ALA A 119 -18.06 -3.11 17.40
N TRP A 120 -18.38 -2.24 18.36
CA TRP A 120 -17.67 -2.05 19.64
C TRP A 120 -16.33 -1.30 19.57
N LEU A 121 -15.87 -0.92 18.37
CA LEU A 121 -14.68 -0.09 18.19
C LEU A 121 -15.08 1.32 17.76
N PRO A 122 -14.24 2.34 18.04
CA PRO A 122 -14.45 3.68 17.49
C PRO A 122 -14.50 3.63 15.96
N ASP A 123 -15.41 4.41 15.37
CA ASP A 123 -15.48 4.53 13.91
C ASP A 123 -14.20 5.18 13.37
N PRO A 124 -13.54 4.60 12.37
CA PRO A 124 -12.43 5.26 11.69
C PRO A 124 -12.91 6.44 10.84
N THR A 125 -12.02 7.39 10.57
CA THR A 125 -12.31 8.48 9.63
C THR A 125 -12.47 7.90 8.22
N PRO A 126 -13.55 8.23 7.51
CA PRO A 126 -13.76 7.72 6.14
C PRO A 126 -12.68 8.19 5.16
N PHE A 127 -12.40 7.36 4.16
CA PHE A 127 -11.59 7.75 3.00
C PHE A 127 -12.47 8.38 1.92
N ASP A 128 -12.54 9.70 1.96
CA ASP A 128 -13.13 10.55 0.92
C ASP A 128 -12.06 11.14 -0.01
N ASP A 129 -12.45 12.00 -0.94
CA ASP A 129 -11.51 12.67 -1.86
C ASP A 129 -10.39 13.41 -1.12
N SER A 130 -10.73 14.10 -0.03
CA SER A 130 -9.73 14.86 0.74
C SER A 130 -8.71 13.97 1.42
N ALA A 131 -9.14 12.79 1.91
CA ALA A 131 -8.27 11.79 2.47
C ALA A 131 -7.33 11.18 1.40
N PHE A 132 -7.86 10.88 0.22
CA PHE A 132 -7.04 10.39 -0.89
C PHE A 132 -6.06 11.44 -1.41
N GLU A 133 -6.47 12.69 -1.53
CA GLU A 133 -5.54 13.78 -1.88
C GLU A 133 -4.44 13.97 -0.83
N ALA A 134 -4.76 13.81 0.45
CA ALA A 134 -3.78 13.86 1.52
C ALA A 134 -2.80 12.68 1.45
N LEU A 135 -3.31 11.48 1.16
CA LEU A 135 -2.49 10.27 0.95
C LEU A 135 -1.54 10.44 -0.23
N ASP A 136 -2.05 10.91 -1.36
CA ASP A 136 -1.26 11.18 -2.57
C ASP A 136 -0.14 12.19 -2.30
N ARG A 137 -0.43 13.26 -1.53
CA ARG A 137 0.60 14.24 -1.14
C ARG A 137 1.73 13.63 -0.30
N VAL A 138 1.42 12.70 0.60
CA VAL A 138 2.46 12.02 1.39
C VAL A 138 3.31 11.14 0.49
N VAL A 139 2.69 10.37 -0.37
CA VAL A 139 3.36 9.47 -1.32
C VAL A 139 4.26 10.26 -2.29
N GLU A 140 3.73 11.30 -2.90
CA GLU A 140 4.47 12.14 -3.85
C GLU A 140 5.65 12.86 -3.17
N ARG A 141 5.47 13.33 -1.96
CA ARG A 141 6.54 14.02 -1.22
C ARG A 141 7.73 13.11 -0.94
N VAL A 142 7.50 11.83 -0.62
CA VAL A 142 8.57 10.91 -0.22
C VAL A 142 9.17 10.19 -1.43
N LEU A 143 8.33 9.66 -2.32
CA LEU A 143 8.78 8.82 -3.42
C LEU A 143 8.97 9.58 -4.75
N GLY A 144 8.15 10.61 -4.99
CA GLY A 144 8.30 11.57 -6.10
C GLY A 144 8.69 10.94 -7.43
N GLU A 145 9.88 11.29 -7.93
CA GLU A 145 10.40 10.82 -9.22
C GLU A 145 10.72 9.31 -9.27
N ARG A 146 10.69 8.62 -8.12
CA ARG A 146 10.85 7.16 -8.07
C ARG A 146 9.56 6.42 -8.44
N LEU A 147 8.43 7.12 -8.58
CA LEU A 147 7.15 6.49 -8.90
C LEU A 147 7.02 6.16 -10.39
N ILE A 148 6.48 4.98 -10.67
CA ILE A 148 5.85 4.64 -11.95
C ILE A 148 4.35 4.89 -11.75
N ARG A 149 3.79 5.86 -12.46
CA ARG A 149 2.40 6.30 -12.31
C ARG A 149 1.50 5.69 -13.39
N PRO A 150 0.19 5.63 -13.19
CA PRO A 150 -0.75 5.17 -14.23
C PRO A 150 -0.57 5.89 -15.59
N ARG A 151 -0.37 7.20 -15.56
CA ARG A 151 -0.13 8.02 -16.78
C ARG A 151 1.15 7.68 -17.52
N ASP A 152 2.13 7.08 -16.86
CA ASP A 152 3.41 6.69 -17.48
C ASP A 152 3.25 5.38 -18.27
N VAL A 153 2.23 4.58 -17.93
CA VAL A 153 1.91 3.30 -18.57
C VAL A 153 0.77 3.44 -19.55
N ARG A 154 -0.24 4.26 -19.24
CA ARG A 154 -1.39 4.52 -20.11
C ARG A 154 -1.18 5.81 -20.90
N VAL A 155 -0.67 5.66 -22.11
CA VAL A 155 -0.50 6.80 -23.02
C VAL A 155 -1.87 7.23 -23.55
N ALA A 156 -2.15 8.53 -23.53
CA ALA A 156 -3.41 9.08 -24.05
C ALA A 156 -3.65 8.65 -25.49
N GLY A 157 -4.83 8.13 -25.78
CA GLY A 157 -5.23 7.62 -27.09
C GLY A 157 -4.77 6.18 -27.39
N SER A 158 -4.01 5.53 -26.53
CA SER A 158 -3.69 4.10 -26.65
C SER A 158 -4.70 3.25 -25.87
N VAL A 159 -5.20 2.18 -26.47
CA VAL A 159 -6.04 1.18 -25.82
C VAL A 159 -5.22 0.14 -25.04
N THR A 160 -3.92 0.06 -25.33
CA THR A 160 -3.03 -0.92 -24.70
C THR A 160 -2.02 -0.21 -23.81
N PRO A 161 -1.85 -0.67 -22.55
CA PRO A 161 -0.83 -0.12 -21.66
C PRO A 161 0.57 -0.46 -22.18
N VAL A 162 1.51 0.46 -22.00
CA VAL A 162 2.92 0.28 -22.38
C VAL A 162 3.77 0.24 -21.11
N TRP A 163 3.97 -0.95 -20.60
CA TRP A 163 4.80 -1.16 -19.43
C TRP A 163 6.29 -0.89 -19.72
N PRO A 164 7.01 -0.24 -18.80
CA PRO A 164 8.44 -0.01 -18.99
C PRO A 164 9.23 -1.33 -19.00
N ILE A 165 10.35 -1.32 -19.69
CA ILE A 165 11.32 -2.43 -19.58
C ILE A 165 11.97 -2.41 -18.20
N LEU A 166 12.39 -3.58 -17.72
CA LEU A 166 12.96 -3.74 -16.37
C LEU A 166 14.10 -2.76 -16.10
N GLU A 167 14.97 -2.55 -17.06
CA GLU A 167 16.13 -1.65 -16.94
C GLU A 167 15.73 -0.20 -16.66
N GLN A 168 14.63 0.27 -17.25
CA GLN A 168 14.08 1.62 -17.01
C GLN A 168 13.32 1.74 -15.71
N ALA A 169 12.88 0.61 -15.17
CA ALA A 169 12.10 0.53 -13.95
C ALA A 169 12.94 0.26 -12.68
N ARG A 170 14.25 0.04 -12.84
CA ARG A 170 15.15 -0.12 -11.69
C ARG A 170 15.14 1.12 -10.80
N GLY A 171 15.19 0.91 -9.49
CA GLY A 171 15.12 1.98 -8.51
C GLY A 171 13.75 2.66 -8.37
N LYS A 172 12.69 2.09 -8.97
CA LYS A 172 11.35 2.67 -8.97
C LYS A 172 10.39 1.91 -8.08
N PHE A 173 9.27 2.57 -7.79
CA PHE A 173 8.14 2.05 -7.05
C PHE A 173 6.89 2.09 -7.91
N LEU A 174 6.04 1.08 -7.77
CA LEU A 174 4.70 1.04 -8.31
C LEU A 174 3.72 0.85 -7.16
N LEU A 175 2.83 1.81 -7.00
CA LEU A 175 1.86 1.81 -5.91
C LEU A 175 0.48 1.44 -6.44
N ILE A 176 -0.27 0.69 -5.64
CA ILE A 176 -1.60 0.20 -6.01
C ILE A 176 -2.54 0.47 -4.84
N LEU A 177 -3.63 1.18 -5.08
CA LEU A 177 -4.75 1.22 -4.15
C LEU A 177 -5.57 -0.05 -4.36
N ASP A 178 -5.47 -0.98 -3.41
CA ASP A 178 -6.15 -2.28 -3.46
C ASP A 178 -7.50 -2.18 -2.74
N GLU A 179 -8.45 -1.52 -3.38
CA GLU A 179 -9.78 -1.26 -2.84
C GLU A 179 -10.87 -1.70 -3.83
N GLY A 180 -12.09 -1.88 -3.30
CA GLY A 180 -13.28 -2.16 -4.06
C GLY A 180 -14.38 -1.10 -3.87
N GLY A 181 -15.47 -1.23 -4.63
CA GLY A 181 -16.66 -0.42 -4.47
C GLY A 181 -16.43 1.10 -4.61
N LEU A 182 -17.12 1.88 -3.78
CA LEU A 182 -17.12 3.34 -3.87
C LEU A 182 -15.74 3.98 -3.69
N LYS A 183 -14.88 3.46 -2.81
CA LYS A 183 -13.52 3.99 -2.60
C LYS A 183 -12.66 3.83 -3.84
N ARG A 184 -12.71 2.65 -4.44
CA ARG A 184 -12.03 2.40 -5.71
C ARG A 184 -12.53 3.34 -6.81
N ASP A 185 -13.85 3.45 -6.95
CA ASP A 185 -14.47 4.23 -8.04
C ASP A 185 -14.17 5.72 -7.88
N LEU A 186 -14.17 6.22 -6.65
CA LEU A 186 -13.79 7.59 -6.31
C LEU A 186 -12.34 7.88 -6.71
N TYR A 187 -11.41 7.03 -6.29
CA TYR A 187 -10.00 7.21 -6.62
C TYR A 187 -9.73 7.06 -8.12
N ALA A 188 -10.37 6.10 -8.77
CA ALA A 188 -10.21 5.83 -10.20
C ALA A 188 -10.77 6.93 -11.10
N GLY A 189 -11.70 7.76 -10.60
CA GLY A 189 -12.32 8.85 -11.38
C GLY A 189 -11.32 9.86 -11.94
N ASP A 190 -10.20 10.09 -11.24
CA ASP A 190 -9.11 10.98 -11.67
C ASP A 190 -7.77 10.25 -11.80
N TRP A 191 -7.80 9.02 -12.26
CA TRP A 191 -6.62 8.14 -12.35
C TRP A 191 -5.39 8.76 -13.05
N GLN A 192 -5.59 9.73 -13.97
CA GLN A 192 -4.50 10.36 -14.71
C GLN A 192 -3.62 11.26 -13.84
N SER A 193 -4.20 11.87 -12.81
CA SER A 193 -3.47 12.73 -11.88
C SER A 193 -2.94 11.97 -10.67
N ARG A 194 -3.50 10.78 -10.38
CA ARG A 194 -3.15 9.98 -9.20
C ARG A 194 -1.78 9.29 -9.32
N PRO A 195 -1.04 9.19 -8.22
CA PRO A 195 0.25 8.48 -8.19
C PRO A 195 0.11 6.95 -8.17
N MET A 196 -1.05 6.42 -7.74
CA MET A 196 -1.25 4.99 -7.56
C MET A 196 -2.17 4.39 -8.63
N PHE A 197 -1.89 3.17 -9.02
CA PHE A 197 -2.80 2.33 -9.78
C PHE A 197 -3.98 1.87 -8.93
N VAL A 198 -5.06 1.43 -9.57
CA VAL A 198 -6.26 0.89 -8.90
C VAL A 198 -6.72 -0.41 -9.54
N ASN A 199 -7.43 -1.22 -8.78
CA ASN A 199 -8.06 -2.48 -9.22
C ASN A 199 -9.32 -2.19 -10.03
N VAL A 200 -9.18 -1.78 -11.28
CA VAL A 200 -10.30 -1.56 -12.20
C VAL A 200 -10.33 -2.63 -13.29
N GLY A 201 -11.51 -2.93 -13.82
CA GLY A 201 -11.67 -3.88 -14.90
C GLY A 201 -11.03 -3.40 -16.22
N PRO A 202 -10.80 -4.31 -17.19
CA PRO A 202 -10.09 -4.00 -18.42
C PRO A 202 -10.81 -2.94 -19.29
N GLU A 203 -12.10 -2.75 -19.10
CA GLU A 203 -12.90 -1.74 -19.79
C GLU A 203 -12.69 -0.31 -19.27
N HIS A 204 -12.12 -0.15 -18.08
CA HIS A 204 -11.87 1.17 -17.50
C HIS A 204 -10.69 1.85 -18.15
N PRO A 205 -10.77 3.17 -18.50
CA PRO A 205 -9.68 3.89 -19.15
C PRO A 205 -8.34 3.88 -18.38
N GLY A 206 -8.41 3.80 -17.04
CA GLY A 206 -7.25 3.70 -16.16
C GLY A 206 -6.73 2.27 -15.94
N SER A 207 -7.34 1.27 -16.58
CA SER A 207 -6.87 -0.11 -16.48
C SER A 207 -5.47 -0.27 -17.04
N ALA A 208 -4.64 -1.03 -16.35
CA ALA A 208 -3.27 -1.35 -16.74
C ALA A 208 -3.10 -2.83 -17.20
N VAL A 209 -4.22 -3.52 -17.48
CA VAL A 209 -4.28 -4.89 -18.02
C VAL A 209 -4.74 -4.89 -19.46
#